data_336b3be6f46c7fa6c866a404c530f3a4
#
_entry.id   336b3be6f46c7fa6c866a404c530f3a4
#
_cell.length_a   1.000
_cell.length_b   1.000
_cell.length_c   1.000
_cell.angle_alpha   90.00
_cell.angle_beta   90.00
_cell.angle_gamma   90.00
#
_symmetry.space_group_name_H-M   'P 1'
#
loop_
_entity.id
_entity.type
_entity.pdbx_description
1 polymer ?
#
loop_
_entity_poly.entity_id
_entity_poly.type
_entity_poly.pdbx_seq_one_letter_code
_entity_poly.pdbx_strand_id
1 'polypeptide(L)'
;MLKLSHLTIRHTKDLRDLVRDLSLTIHEGEKVAIIGEEGNGKSSLLQVLMSSKSLPDYLTIEGEITTSFHSYAYIPQTLPEALKGKTLEEYFFGEDELDYATLYRLADQLHFNSERFASDQTIGSLSGGEALKVQLLHELCCPHELLFLDEPSNDLDLETLDWLQQMIQTSPQTILFISHHEDFLTQTADTIIHLRQIKHRKEAETIVEHLGYQDYSNQREQQFKQQSQQAANDQRAYKKTMEKHRRVRQQVETSLRNTKDSTAGRLLAKKMKSLLSQEKRYEREFQSMTSQPYDEEIINLHFPPLTPLSPQKRVLLLDQE
;
A
#
# COMPACT_ATOMS: atom_id res chain seq x y z
N MET A 1 -4.78 -0.98 24.19
CA MET A 1 -4.07 -0.15 23.18
C MET A 1 -2.87 -0.90 22.60
N LEU A 2 -2.47 -0.63 21.34
CA LEU A 2 -1.25 -1.13 20.70
C LEU A 2 -0.38 0.06 20.33
N LYS A 3 0.87 0.08 20.84
CA LYS A 3 1.84 1.17 20.58
C LYS A 3 3.04 0.64 19.84
N LEU A 4 3.36 1.29 18.74
CA LEU A 4 4.53 1.06 17.92
C LEU A 4 5.47 2.25 18.07
N SER A 5 6.76 2.00 18.32
CA SER A 5 7.76 3.05 18.50
C SER A 5 8.95 2.74 17.59
N HIS A 6 9.14 3.58 16.56
CA HIS A 6 10.23 3.48 15.60
C HIS A 6 10.40 2.09 14.98
N LEU A 7 9.26 1.42 14.71
CA LEU A 7 9.26 0.07 14.17
C LEU A 7 9.78 0.07 12.73
N THR A 8 10.85 -0.67 12.49
CA THR A 8 11.39 -0.95 11.17
C THR A 8 11.41 -2.45 10.96
N ILE A 9 10.83 -2.90 9.86
CA ILE A 9 10.78 -4.31 9.47
C ILE A 9 11.63 -4.48 8.21
N ARG A 10 12.58 -5.39 8.26
CA ARG A 10 13.53 -5.65 7.16
C ARG A 10 13.46 -7.12 6.74
N HIS A 11 13.52 -7.34 5.45
CA HIS A 11 13.67 -8.68 4.89
C HIS A 11 15.13 -9.13 4.95
N THR A 12 15.40 -10.33 5.50
CA THR A 12 16.78 -10.79 5.81
C THR A 12 17.62 -11.11 4.58
N LYS A 13 17.00 -11.58 3.47
CA LYS A 13 17.74 -12.04 2.28
C LYS A 13 18.33 -10.90 1.45
N ASP A 14 17.57 -9.84 1.25
CA ASP A 14 17.95 -8.70 0.40
C ASP A 14 18.18 -7.41 1.20
N LEU A 15 18.06 -7.48 2.53
CA LEU A 15 18.20 -6.37 3.47
C LEU A 15 17.30 -5.17 3.15
N ARG A 16 16.20 -5.43 2.46
CA ARG A 16 15.23 -4.41 2.08
C ARG A 16 14.33 -4.07 3.26
N ASP A 17 14.20 -2.79 3.55
CA ASP A 17 13.20 -2.32 4.49
C ASP A 17 11.81 -2.47 3.86
N LEU A 18 10.90 -3.16 4.55
CA LEU A 18 9.49 -3.29 4.19
C LEU A 18 8.66 -2.20 4.87
N VAL A 19 8.94 -1.95 6.14
CA VAL A 19 8.36 -0.87 6.94
C VAL A 19 9.52 -0.10 7.54
N ARG A 20 9.45 1.22 7.54
CA ARG A 20 10.51 2.08 8.06
C ARG A 20 9.97 3.12 9.02
N ASP A 21 10.53 3.12 10.24
CA ASP A 21 10.28 4.12 11.29
C ASP A 21 8.79 4.36 11.60
N LEU A 22 8.01 3.26 11.64
CA LEU A 22 6.59 3.33 11.96
C LEU A 22 6.41 3.62 13.45
N SER A 23 5.82 4.77 13.76
CA SER A 23 5.44 5.17 15.12
C SER A 23 3.95 5.49 15.15
N LEU A 24 3.18 4.73 15.92
CA LEU A 24 1.73 4.83 15.96
C LEU A 24 1.22 4.29 17.30
N THR A 25 0.17 4.91 17.83
CA THR A 25 -0.60 4.36 18.94
C THR A 25 -2.02 4.11 18.46
N ILE A 26 -2.46 2.85 18.54
CA ILE A 26 -3.80 2.40 18.17
C ILE A 26 -4.60 2.23 19.45
N HIS A 27 -5.71 2.92 19.53
CA HIS A 27 -6.62 2.85 20.68
C HIS A 27 -7.68 1.76 20.50
N GLU A 28 -8.37 1.44 21.60
CA GLU A 28 -9.48 0.48 21.56
C GLU A 28 -10.61 1.02 20.68
N GLY A 29 -11.14 0.14 19.84
CA GLY A 29 -12.23 0.45 18.90
C GLY A 29 -11.80 1.08 17.59
N GLU A 30 -10.53 1.49 17.41
CA GLU A 30 -10.06 2.07 16.14
C GLU A 30 -10.05 1.07 14.99
N LYS A 31 -10.33 1.57 13.78
CA LYS A 31 -10.32 0.83 12.52
C LYS A 31 -9.15 1.32 11.67
N VAL A 32 -8.09 0.52 11.64
CA VAL A 32 -6.83 0.87 11.00
C VAL A 32 -6.67 0.11 9.68
N ALA A 33 -6.65 0.82 8.57
CA ALA A 33 -6.39 0.24 7.27
C ALA A 33 -4.90 0.30 6.91
N ILE A 34 -4.36 -0.81 6.44
CA ILE A 34 -3.00 -0.91 5.90
C ILE A 34 -3.10 -1.00 4.39
N ILE A 35 -2.58 0.01 3.70
CA ILE A 35 -2.62 0.11 2.24
C ILE A 35 -1.21 0.15 1.64
N GLY A 36 -1.11 -0.11 0.34
CA GLY A 36 0.14 -0.08 -0.43
C GLY A 36 0.15 -1.15 -1.52
N GLU A 37 1.10 -1.07 -2.44
CA GLU A 37 1.25 -2.05 -3.54
C GLU A 37 1.55 -3.47 -3.03
N GLU A 38 1.37 -4.45 -3.92
CA GLU A 38 1.77 -5.83 -3.62
C GLU A 38 3.27 -5.94 -3.35
N GLY A 39 3.62 -6.73 -2.34
CA GLY A 39 5.00 -6.94 -1.92
C GLY A 39 5.61 -5.77 -1.12
N ASN A 40 4.85 -4.76 -0.72
CA ASN A 40 5.31 -3.67 0.14
C ASN A 40 5.38 -4.03 1.63
N GLY A 41 5.04 -5.27 2.01
CA GLY A 41 5.18 -5.76 3.38
C GLY A 41 3.95 -5.61 4.26
N LYS A 42 2.75 -5.43 3.69
CA LYS A 42 1.49 -5.31 4.44
C LYS A 42 1.23 -6.52 5.34
N SER A 43 1.18 -7.72 4.78
CA SER A 43 0.99 -8.97 5.54
C SER A 43 2.17 -9.25 6.48
N SER A 44 3.40 -8.83 6.13
CA SER A 44 4.55 -8.91 7.04
C SER A 44 4.37 -8.02 8.27
N LEU A 45 3.80 -6.82 8.10
CA LEU A 45 3.46 -5.95 9.23
C LEU A 45 2.43 -6.63 10.14
N LEU A 46 1.34 -7.19 9.59
CA LEU A 46 0.36 -7.92 10.40
C LEU A 46 1.02 -9.10 11.16
N GLN A 47 1.86 -9.89 10.49
CA GLN A 47 2.57 -11.01 11.14
C GLN A 47 3.45 -10.55 12.29
N VAL A 48 4.18 -9.44 12.13
CA VAL A 48 5.01 -8.86 13.20
C VAL A 48 4.17 -8.37 14.37
N LEU A 49 3.01 -7.77 14.12
CA LEU A 49 2.10 -7.30 15.16
C LEU A 49 1.48 -8.44 15.96
N MET A 50 1.17 -9.56 15.32
CA MET A 50 0.62 -10.76 15.94
C MET A 50 1.67 -11.56 16.73
N SER A 51 2.90 -11.63 16.27
CA SER A 51 3.92 -12.57 16.73
C SER A 51 5.24 -11.90 17.09
N SER A 52 5.22 -10.82 17.86
CA SER A 52 6.43 -10.10 18.26
C SER A 52 7.51 -10.97 18.94
N LYS A 53 7.11 -12.14 19.50
CA LYS A 53 8.00 -13.09 20.19
C LYS A 53 8.52 -14.23 19.29
N SER A 54 7.91 -14.50 18.13
CA SER A 54 8.26 -15.60 17.23
C SER A 54 8.14 -15.14 15.78
N LEU A 55 9.13 -14.37 15.36
CA LEU A 55 9.19 -13.84 13.99
C LEU A 55 9.58 -14.92 12.99
N PRO A 56 9.07 -14.84 11.76
CA PRO A 56 9.60 -15.66 10.66
C PRO A 56 11.10 -15.37 10.43
N ASP A 57 11.88 -16.41 10.12
CA ASP A 57 13.33 -16.32 9.89
C ASP A 57 13.74 -15.34 8.79
N TYR A 58 12.81 -15.00 7.91
CA TYR A 58 13.03 -14.06 6.81
C TYR A 58 12.79 -12.59 7.17
N LEU A 59 12.40 -12.28 8.43
CA LEU A 59 12.16 -10.92 8.92
C LEU A 59 13.07 -10.58 10.09
N THR A 60 13.53 -9.35 10.14
CA THR A 60 14.14 -8.72 11.31
C THR A 60 13.39 -7.46 11.66
N ILE A 61 13.33 -7.14 12.94
CA ILE A 61 12.68 -5.93 13.45
C ILE A 61 13.66 -5.09 14.27
N GLU A 62 13.51 -3.78 14.17
CA GLU A 62 14.10 -2.77 15.04
C GLU A 62 12.94 -1.91 15.58
N GLY A 63 13.09 -1.36 16.79
CA GLY A 63 12.04 -0.60 17.47
C GLY A 63 11.29 -1.44 18.51
N GLU A 64 10.20 -0.90 19.04
CA GLU A 64 9.43 -1.50 20.13
C GLU A 64 7.94 -1.64 19.78
N ILE A 65 7.37 -2.77 20.19
CA ILE A 65 5.93 -3.05 20.13
C ILE A 65 5.45 -3.30 21.54
N THR A 66 4.53 -2.47 22.01
CA THR A 66 3.88 -2.63 23.32
C THR A 66 2.37 -2.78 23.13
N THR A 67 1.79 -3.81 23.69
CA THR A 67 0.35 -4.05 23.61
C THR A 67 -0.24 -4.29 24.99
N SER A 68 -1.44 -3.77 25.21
CA SER A 68 -2.32 -4.14 26.33
C SER A 68 -3.43 -5.08 25.91
N PHE A 69 -3.50 -5.47 24.64
CA PHE A 69 -4.43 -6.49 24.17
C PHE A 69 -3.94 -7.87 24.55
N HIS A 70 -4.84 -8.70 25.06
CA HIS A 70 -4.55 -10.05 25.56
C HIS A 70 -4.95 -11.14 24.58
N SER A 71 -5.91 -10.84 23.69
CA SER A 71 -6.43 -11.77 22.70
C SER A 71 -6.57 -11.11 21.32
N TYR A 72 -6.29 -11.88 20.29
CA TYR A 72 -6.53 -11.46 18.91
C TYR A 72 -7.03 -12.61 18.06
N ALA A 73 -7.81 -12.27 17.03
CA ALA A 73 -8.15 -13.15 15.92
C ALA A 73 -7.42 -12.71 14.65
N TYR A 74 -7.16 -13.66 13.76
CA TYR A 74 -6.55 -13.38 12.46
C TYR A 74 -7.25 -14.16 11.34
N ILE A 75 -7.74 -13.43 10.37
CA ILE A 75 -8.30 -14.00 9.15
C ILE A 75 -7.34 -13.72 8.02
N PRO A 76 -6.62 -14.75 7.55
CA PRO A 76 -5.64 -14.63 6.48
C PRO A 76 -6.31 -14.52 5.10
N GLN A 77 -5.61 -13.94 4.14
CA GLN A 77 -6.04 -13.86 2.74
C GLN A 77 -6.33 -15.23 2.12
N THR A 78 -5.56 -16.24 2.47
CA THR A 78 -5.74 -17.60 1.97
C THR A 78 -5.97 -18.58 3.11
N LEU A 79 -6.88 -19.54 2.90
CA LEU A 79 -7.18 -20.56 3.90
C LEU A 79 -5.91 -21.32 4.31
N PRO A 80 -5.56 -21.34 5.61
CA PRO A 80 -4.40 -22.08 6.11
C PRO A 80 -4.49 -23.57 5.80
N GLU A 81 -3.36 -24.18 5.42
CA GLU A 81 -3.30 -25.63 5.12
C GLU A 81 -3.81 -26.49 6.29
N ALA A 82 -3.56 -26.05 7.52
CA ALA A 82 -4.02 -26.76 8.72
C ALA A 82 -5.54 -26.82 8.85
N LEU A 83 -6.27 -25.88 8.24
CA LEU A 83 -7.73 -25.84 8.28
C LEU A 83 -8.37 -26.60 7.12
N LYS A 84 -7.66 -26.80 6.00
CA LYS A 84 -8.24 -27.43 4.80
C LYS A 84 -8.77 -28.82 5.02
N GLY A 85 -8.12 -29.60 5.89
CA GLY A 85 -8.50 -30.96 6.23
C GLY A 85 -9.58 -31.09 7.30
N LYS A 86 -9.85 -30.04 8.07
CA LYS A 86 -10.88 -30.05 9.12
C LYS A 86 -12.28 -30.05 8.50
N THR A 87 -13.21 -30.81 9.11
CA THR A 87 -14.63 -30.73 8.77
C THR A 87 -15.25 -29.49 9.41
N LEU A 88 -16.43 -29.06 8.93
CA LEU A 88 -17.19 -27.97 9.54
C LEU A 88 -17.60 -28.34 10.96
N GLU A 89 -17.96 -29.60 11.22
CA GLU A 89 -18.29 -30.10 12.55
C GLU A 89 -17.10 -29.97 13.51
N GLU A 90 -15.91 -30.45 13.11
CA GLU A 90 -14.69 -30.32 13.92
C GLU A 90 -14.31 -28.85 14.18
N TYR A 91 -14.58 -27.96 13.25
CA TYR A 91 -14.23 -26.55 13.36
C TYR A 91 -15.15 -25.78 14.28
N PHE A 92 -16.47 -26.03 14.25
CA PHE A 92 -17.44 -25.31 15.07
C PHE A 92 -17.76 -25.98 16.40
N PHE A 93 -17.57 -27.29 16.53
CA PHE A 93 -17.94 -28.04 17.74
C PHE A 93 -16.74 -28.79 18.35
N GLY A 94 -15.50 -28.46 17.94
CA GLY A 94 -14.30 -29.11 18.43
C GLY A 94 -13.89 -28.63 19.84
N GLU A 95 -12.76 -27.91 19.91
CA GLU A 95 -12.13 -27.55 21.20
C GLU A 95 -12.53 -26.17 21.72
N ASP A 96 -13.03 -25.28 20.90
CA ASP A 96 -13.29 -23.89 21.24
C ASP A 96 -14.70 -23.71 21.84
N GLU A 97 -14.79 -22.91 22.90
CA GLU A 97 -16.08 -22.49 23.47
C GLU A 97 -16.65 -21.32 22.68
N LEU A 98 -17.50 -21.63 21.69
CA LEU A 98 -18.16 -20.62 20.87
C LEU A 98 -19.46 -20.15 21.53
N ASP A 99 -19.80 -18.88 21.35
CA ASP A 99 -21.14 -18.37 21.57
C ASP A 99 -22.09 -18.82 20.46
N TYR A 100 -22.74 -19.96 20.66
CA TYR A 100 -23.65 -20.54 19.67
C TYR A 100 -24.84 -19.64 19.33
N ALA A 101 -25.33 -18.83 20.28
CA ALA A 101 -26.41 -17.88 19.99
C ALA A 101 -25.94 -16.82 18.97
N THR A 102 -24.74 -16.31 19.17
CA THR A 102 -24.12 -15.40 18.20
C THR A 102 -23.80 -16.12 16.88
N LEU A 103 -23.29 -17.36 16.89
CA LEU A 103 -23.01 -18.15 15.71
C LEU A 103 -24.23 -18.29 14.78
N TYR A 104 -25.36 -18.75 15.32
CA TYR A 104 -26.56 -18.93 14.50
C TYR A 104 -27.13 -17.59 14.00
N ARG A 105 -27.06 -16.54 14.80
CA ARG A 105 -27.47 -15.18 14.38
C ARG A 105 -26.62 -14.65 13.25
N LEU A 106 -25.29 -14.80 13.33
CA LEU A 106 -24.36 -14.37 12.28
C LEU A 106 -24.49 -15.22 11.01
N ALA A 107 -24.75 -16.53 11.16
CA ALA A 107 -24.99 -17.42 10.02
C ALA A 107 -26.22 -16.97 9.21
N ASP A 108 -27.30 -16.59 9.90
CA ASP A 108 -28.50 -16.07 9.26
C ASP A 108 -28.19 -14.76 8.50
N GLN A 109 -27.45 -13.84 9.12
CA GLN A 109 -27.05 -12.57 8.50
C GLN A 109 -26.12 -12.76 7.28
N LEU A 110 -25.27 -13.76 7.28
CA LEU A 110 -24.35 -14.10 6.18
C LEU A 110 -24.96 -15.05 5.16
N HIS A 111 -26.25 -15.40 5.32
CA HIS A 111 -26.95 -16.38 4.48
C HIS A 111 -26.19 -17.72 4.37
N PHE A 112 -25.55 -18.11 5.48
CA PHE A 112 -24.87 -19.39 5.58
C PHE A 112 -25.80 -20.45 6.18
N ASN A 113 -26.03 -21.54 5.46
CA ASN A 113 -26.92 -22.60 5.96
C ASN A 113 -26.34 -23.27 7.22
N SER A 114 -26.94 -23.01 8.38
CA SER A 114 -26.51 -23.50 9.66
C SER A 114 -26.57 -25.03 9.82
N GLU A 115 -27.37 -25.74 9.02
CA GLU A 115 -27.39 -27.21 9.02
C GLU A 115 -26.03 -27.80 8.58
N ARG A 116 -25.24 -27.04 7.84
CA ARG A 116 -23.89 -27.45 7.42
C ARG A 116 -22.88 -27.47 8.55
N PHE A 117 -23.10 -26.79 9.66
CA PHE A 117 -22.17 -26.77 10.81
C PHE A 117 -21.84 -28.16 11.34
N ALA A 118 -22.82 -29.07 11.36
CA ALA A 118 -22.65 -30.44 11.80
C ALA A 118 -22.39 -31.42 10.63
N SER A 119 -21.72 -30.96 9.57
CA SER A 119 -21.45 -31.80 8.39
C SER A 119 -19.99 -32.22 8.32
N ASP A 120 -19.76 -33.39 7.67
CA ASP A 120 -18.42 -33.90 7.33
C ASP A 120 -17.77 -33.13 6.18
N GLN A 121 -18.37 -32.02 5.71
CA GLN A 121 -17.80 -31.21 4.64
C GLN A 121 -16.51 -30.56 5.13
N THR A 122 -15.41 -30.76 4.40
CA THR A 122 -14.12 -30.14 4.75
C THR A 122 -14.09 -28.67 4.35
N ILE A 123 -13.45 -27.84 5.18
CA ILE A 123 -13.29 -26.38 4.92
C ILE A 123 -12.57 -26.15 3.60
N GLY A 124 -11.59 -27.00 3.25
CA GLY A 124 -10.86 -26.91 1.98
C GLY A 124 -11.71 -27.20 0.73
N SER A 125 -12.94 -27.73 0.86
CA SER A 125 -13.88 -27.94 -0.24
C SER A 125 -14.81 -26.76 -0.50
N LEU A 126 -14.77 -25.74 0.35
CA LEU A 126 -15.57 -24.53 0.24
C LEU A 126 -15.02 -23.61 -0.85
N SER A 127 -15.89 -22.78 -1.44
CA SER A 127 -15.42 -21.65 -2.25
C SER A 127 -14.67 -20.64 -1.39
N GLY A 128 -13.84 -19.75 -1.98
CA GLY A 128 -13.09 -18.75 -1.24
C GLY A 128 -13.99 -17.90 -0.35
N GLY A 129 -15.09 -17.39 -0.88
CA GLY A 129 -16.07 -16.60 -0.13
C GLY A 129 -16.76 -17.38 1.01
N GLU A 130 -17.10 -18.66 0.79
CA GLU A 130 -17.67 -19.51 1.85
C GLU A 130 -16.63 -19.79 2.94
N ALA A 131 -15.38 -20.09 2.58
CA ALA A 131 -14.30 -20.30 3.54
C ALA A 131 -14.05 -19.07 4.41
N LEU A 132 -14.12 -17.88 3.83
CA LEU A 132 -14.03 -16.63 4.58
C LEU A 132 -15.25 -16.44 5.51
N LYS A 133 -16.48 -16.69 5.04
CA LYS A 133 -17.67 -16.66 5.88
C LYS A 133 -17.53 -17.59 7.10
N VAL A 134 -17.04 -18.81 6.88
CA VAL A 134 -16.80 -19.80 7.96
C VAL A 134 -15.77 -19.30 8.96
N GLN A 135 -14.66 -18.70 8.52
CA GLN A 135 -13.66 -18.12 9.39
C GLN A 135 -14.22 -16.92 10.17
N LEU A 136 -14.96 -16.00 9.52
CA LEU A 136 -15.62 -14.88 10.18
C LEU A 136 -16.62 -15.35 11.25
N LEU A 137 -17.46 -16.34 10.92
CA LEU A 137 -18.42 -16.92 11.86
C LEU A 137 -17.73 -17.47 13.11
N HIS A 138 -16.63 -18.16 12.95
CA HIS A 138 -15.88 -18.73 14.07
C HIS A 138 -15.23 -17.65 14.93
N GLU A 139 -14.43 -16.77 14.31
CA GLU A 139 -13.64 -15.78 15.01
C GLU A 139 -14.50 -14.70 15.70
N LEU A 140 -15.65 -14.36 15.14
CA LEU A 140 -16.57 -13.39 15.75
C LEU A 140 -17.44 -13.98 16.88
N CYS A 141 -17.47 -15.31 17.01
CA CYS A 141 -18.10 -15.98 18.15
C CYS A 141 -17.17 -16.17 19.35
N CYS A 142 -15.88 -15.85 19.19
CA CYS A 142 -14.88 -15.85 20.26
C CYS A 142 -14.65 -14.42 20.78
N PRO A 143 -14.42 -14.23 22.08
CA PRO A 143 -14.14 -12.91 22.64
C PRO A 143 -12.71 -12.47 22.34
N HIS A 144 -12.50 -11.74 21.24
CA HIS A 144 -11.22 -11.15 20.90
C HIS A 144 -11.25 -9.63 21.06
N GLU A 145 -10.17 -9.05 21.59
CA GLU A 145 -10.01 -7.60 21.73
C GLU A 145 -9.52 -6.94 20.43
N LEU A 146 -8.77 -7.70 19.63
CA LEU A 146 -8.13 -7.23 18.40
C LEU A 146 -8.40 -8.21 17.27
N LEU A 147 -8.82 -7.70 16.11
CA LEU A 147 -9.08 -8.48 14.91
C LEU A 147 -8.16 -8.02 13.79
N PHE A 148 -7.45 -8.96 13.19
CA PHE A 148 -6.64 -8.76 12.00
C PHE A 148 -7.30 -9.40 10.79
N LEU A 149 -7.45 -8.63 9.70
CA LEU A 149 -8.04 -9.10 8.44
C LEU A 149 -7.06 -8.84 7.29
N ASP A 150 -6.67 -9.88 6.58
CA ASP A 150 -5.76 -9.76 5.43
C ASP A 150 -6.54 -9.93 4.13
N GLU A 151 -6.82 -8.81 3.42
CA GLU A 151 -7.59 -8.73 2.17
C GLU A 151 -8.98 -9.38 2.25
N PRO A 152 -9.79 -9.08 3.28
CA PRO A 152 -11.08 -9.77 3.51
C PRO A 152 -12.14 -9.41 2.47
N SER A 153 -11.92 -8.40 1.65
CA SER A 153 -12.84 -7.97 0.59
C SER A 153 -12.70 -8.78 -0.70
N ASN A 154 -11.65 -9.61 -0.83
CA ASN A 154 -11.45 -10.43 -2.01
C ASN A 154 -12.44 -11.61 -2.02
N ASP A 155 -12.89 -11.98 -3.21
CA ASP A 155 -13.78 -13.13 -3.46
C ASP A 155 -15.15 -13.11 -2.75
N LEU A 156 -15.57 -11.95 -2.21
CA LEU A 156 -16.88 -11.77 -1.59
C LEU A 156 -17.93 -11.28 -2.62
N ASP A 157 -19.15 -11.78 -2.47
CA ASP A 157 -20.31 -11.16 -3.10
C ASP A 157 -20.65 -9.80 -2.44
N LEU A 158 -21.37 -8.94 -3.17
CA LEU A 158 -21.67 -7.59 -2.71
C LEU A 158 -22.42 -7.56 -1.37
N GLU A 159 -23.33 -8.49 -1.16
CA GLU A 159 -24.13 -8.55 0.07
C GLU A 159 -23.25 -8.89 1.29
N THR A 160 -22.34 -9.84 1.13
CA THR A 160 -21.37 -10.18 2.18
C THR A 160 -20.38 -9.04 2.42
N LEU A 161 -19.97 -8.33 1.38
CA LEU A 161 -19.09 -7.16 1.50
C LEU A 161 -19.77 -6.03 2.28
N ASP A 162 -21.03 -5.72 1.97
CA ASP A 162 -21.80 -4.70 2.69
C ASP A 162 -21.99 -5.09 4.16
N TRP A 163 -22.27 -6.37 4.43
CA TRP A 163 -22.36 -6.88 5.80
C TRP A 163 -21.02 -6.72 6.54
N LEU A 164 -19.90 -7.07 5.89
CA LEU A 164 -18.56 -6.93 6.48
C LEU A 164 -18.22 -5.47 6.81
N GLN A 165 -18.56 -4.54 5.91
CA GLN A 165 -18.40 -3.10 6.15
C GLN A 165 -19.18 -2.65 7.39
N GLN A 166 -20.45 -3.02 7.47
CA GLN A 166 -21.29 -2.67 8.62
C GLN A 166 -20.75 -3.29 9.93
N MET A 167 -20.30 -4.54 9.86
CA MET A 167 -19.70 -5.22 11.00
C MET A 167 -18.45 -4.48 11.50
N ILE A 168 -17.55 -4.10 10.61
CA ILE A 168 -16.35 -3.33 10.97
C ILE A 168 -16.74 -2.00 11.60
N GLN A 169 -17.63 -1.24 10.99
CA GLN A 169 -18.07 0.07 11.49
C GLN A 169 -18.71 0.01 12.87
N THR A 170 -19.54 -1.02 13.13
CA THR A 170 -20.33 -1.12 14.36
C THR A 170 -19.64 -1.92 15.47
N SER A 171 -18.61 -2.68 15.14
CA SER A 171 -17.87 -3.49 16.11
C SER A 171 -17.17 -2.60 17.14
N PRO A 172 -17.25 -2.92 18.45
CA PRO A 172 -16.44 -2.25 19.46
C PRO A 172 -14.97 -2.69 19.46
N GLN A 173 -14.64 -3.76 18.75
CA GLN A 173 -13.28 -4.31 18.66
C GLN A 173 -12.35 -3.37 17.89
N THR A 174 -11.08 -3.40 18.25
CA THR A 174 -10.02 -2.79 17.43
C THR A 174 -9.76 -3.68 16.23
N ILE A 175 -9.80 -3.11 15.03
CA ILE A 175 -9.65 -3.89 13.78
C ILE A 175 -8.53 -3.30 12.94
N LEU A 176 -7.55 -4.13 12.62
CA LEU A 176 -6.51 -3.81 11.63
C LEU A 176 -6.75 -4.66 10.38
N PHE A 177 -6.84 -4.01 9.24
CA PHE A 177 -7.15 -4.73 8.01
C PHE A 177 -6.33 -4.22 6.82
N ILE A 178 -6.06 -5.12 5.90
CA ILE A 178 -5.47 -4.83 4.59
C ILE A 178 -6.60 -4.88 3.57
N SER A 179 -6.68 -3.88 2.71
CA SER A 179 -7.56 -3.91 1.54
C SER A 179 -7.05 -3.02 0.43
N HIS A 180 -7.44 -3.34 -0.81
CA HIS A 180 -7.22 -2.52 -2.01
C HIS A 180 -8.52 -1.91 -2.55
N HIS A 181 -9.66 -2.23 -1.96
CA HIS A 181 -10.97 -1.74 -2.36
C HIS A 181 -11.24 -0.35 -1.81
N GLU A 182 -11.24 0.67 -2.66
CA GLU A 182 -11.42 2.08 -2.26
C GLU A 182 -12.74 2.33 -1.54
N ASP A 183 -13.85 1.77 -2.05
CA ASP A 183 -15.17 1.91 -1.41
C ASP A 183 -15.19 1.29 -0.02
N PHE A 184 -14.58 0.12 0.14
CA PHE A 184 -14.45 -0.56 1.42
C PHE A 184 -13.62 0.26 2.42
N LEU A 185 -12.46 0.77 1.99
CA LEU A 185 -11.61 1.63 2.80
C LEU A 185 -12.31 2.93 3.21
N THR A 186 -13.05 3.55 2.28
CA THR A 186 -13.78 4.80 2.52
C THR A 186 -14.85 4.64 3.60
N GLN A 187 -15.49 3.48 3.65
CA GLN A 187 -16.56 3.22 4.61
C GLN A 187 -16.04 2.76 5.97
N THR A 188 -14.84 2.19 6.06
CA THR A 188 -14.43 1.45 7.25
C THR A 188 -13.20 2.00 7.97
N ALA A 189 -12.34 2.77 7.31
CA ALA A 189 -11.06 3.19 7.88
C ALA A 189 -11.14 4.52 8.63
N ASP A 190 -10.67 4.55 9.89
CA ASP A 190 -10.46 5.77 10.68
C ASP A 190 -9.02 6.26 10.62
N THR A 191 -8.08 5.33 10.46
CA THR A 191 -6.63 5.58 10.39
C THR A 191 -6.03 4.79 9.24
N ILE A 192 -5.13 5.42 8.50
CA ILE A 192 -4.45 4.82 7.36
C ILE A 192 -2.96 4.64 7.67
N ILE A 193 -2.46 3.43 7.47
CA ILE A 193 -1.04 3.13 7.38
C ILE A 193 -0.72 2.83 5.92
N HIS A 194 0.01 3.72 5.26
CA HIS A 194 0.38 3.51 3.86
C HIS A 194 1.85 3.11 3.76
N LEU A 195 2.08 1.89 3.27
CA LEU A 195 3.41 1.33 3.02
C LEU A 195 3.78 1.53 1.56
N ARG A 196 4.83 2.33 1.32
CA ARG A 196 5.32 2.65 -0.02
C ARG A 196 6.74 2.18 -0.20
N GLN A 197 7.04 1.73 -1.40
CA GLN A 197 8.40 1.46 -1.84
C GLN A 197 8.78 2.48 -2.92
N ILE A 198 9.70 3.37 -2.62
CA ILE A 198 10.15 4.41 -3.53
C ILE A 198 11.51 4.08 -4.14
N LYS A 199 11.93 4.85 -5.17
CA LYS A 199 13.22 4.69 -5.87
C LYS A 199 13.45 3.26 -6.38
N HIS A 200 12.49 2.70 -7.10
CA HIS A 200 12.55 1.32 -7.61
C HIS A 200 12.75 0.30 -6.48
N ARG A 201 11.95 0.40 -5.44
CA ARG A 201 11.93 -0.48 -4.26
C ARG A 201 13.24 -0.49 -3.44
N LYS A 202 14.02 0.59 -3.51
CA LYS A 202 15.25 0.72 -2.72
C LYS A 202 15.05 1.38 -1.36
N GLU A 203 13.98 2.13 -1.20
CA GLU A 203 13.68 2.84 0.04
C GLU A 203 12.22 2.61 0.42
N ALA A 204 11.98 2.24 1.67
CA ALA A 204 10.65 2.16 2.25
C ALA A 204 10.26 3.52 2.82
N GLU A 205 9.02 3.92 2.59
CA GLU A 205 8.38 5.07 3.20
C GLU A 205 7.09 4.61 3.87
N THR A 206 6.91 4.97 5.13
CA THR A 206 5.70 4.65 5.89
C THR A 206 4.99 5.93 6.26
N ILE A 207 3.75 6.06 5.84
CA ILE A 207 2.90 7.22 6.11
C ILE A 207 1.79 6.79 7.04
N VAL A 208 1.55 7.56 8.09
CA VAL A 208 0.45 7.34 9.04
C VAL A 208 -0.40 8.60 9.08
N GLU A 209 -1.70 8.43 8.84
CA GLU A 209 -2.66 9.52 8.86
C GLU A 209 -3.93 9.10 9.62
N HIS A 210 -4.31 9.91 10.61
CA HIS A 210 -5.53 9.71 11.40
C HIS A 210 -6.72 10.42 10.75
N LEU A 211 -7.11 9.89 9.59
CA LEU A 211 -8.26 10.39 8.82
C LEU A 211 -8.81 9.29 7.91
N GLY A 212 -10.06 9.42 7.50
CA GLY A 212 -10.70 8.48 6.61
C GLY A 212 -10.04 8.43 5.23
N TYR A 213 -10.22 7.31 4.54
CA TYR A 213 -9.55 7.05 3.25
C TYR A 213 -9.84 8.10 2.18
N GLN A 214 -11.08 8.60 2.08
CA GLN A 214 -11.44 9.61 1.08
C GLN A 214 -10.66 10.92 1.26
N ASP A 215 -10.53 11.39 2.51
CA ASP A 215 -9.79 12.62 2.82
C ASP A 215 -8.28 12.41 2.58
N TYR A 216 -7.77 11.25 2.96
CA TYR A 216 -6.39 10.85 2.68
C TYR A 216 -6.09 10.85 1.17
N SER A 217 -6.95 10.20 0.38
CA SER A 217 -6.80 10.11 -1.09
C SER A 217 -6.83 11.51 -1.73
N ASN A 218 -7.77 12.35 -1.34
CA ASN A 218 -7.90 13.72 -1.83
C ASN A 218 -6.66 14.58 -1.48
N GLN A 219 -6.19 14.50 -0.25
CA GLN A 219 -4.99 15.21 0.21
C GLN A 219 -3.76 14.77 -0.58
N ARG A 220 -3.60 13.47 -0.79
CA ARG A 220 -2.50 12.90 -1.54
C ARG A 220 -2.50 13.31 -3.01
N GLU A 221 -3.67 13.30 -3.65
CA GLU A 221 -3.82 13.77 -5.03
C GLU A 221 -3.43 15.25 -5.19
N GLN A 222 -3.85 16.08 -4.24
CA GLN A 222 -3.48 17.50 -4.22
C GLN A 222 -1.97 17.69 -4.03
N GLN A 223 -1.35 16.99 -3.09
CA GLN A 223 0.10 17.03 -2.86
C GLN A 223 0.86 16.59 -4.11
N PHE A 224 0.45 15.51 -4.75
CA PHE A 224 1.03 15.02 -5.99
C PHE A 224 0.94 16.06 -7.12
N LYS A 225 -0.23 16.67 -7.32
CA LYS A 225 -0.43 17.72 -8.33
C LYS A 225 0.46 18.94 -8.06
N GLN A 226 0.53 19.40 -6.80
CA GLN A 226 1.36 20.54 -6.40
C GLN A 226 2.85 20.24 -6.61
N GLN A 227 3.33 19.09 -6.16
CA GLN A 227 4.73 18.70 -6.31
C GLN A 227 5.10 18.53 -7.79
N SER A 228 4.25 17.90 -8.60
CA SER A 228 4.45 17.74 -10.04
C SER A 228 4.54 19.09 -10.76
N GLN A 229 3.66 20.02 -10.40
CA GLN A 229 3.65 21.37 -10.97
C GLN A 229 4.89 22.16 -10.57
N GLN A 230 5.30 22.07 -9.29
CA GLN A 230 6.53 22.71 -8.81
C GLN A 230 7.76 22.14 -9.52
N ALA A 231 7.90 20.82 -9.60
CA ALA A 231 9.01 20.16 -10.29
C ALA A 231 9.08 20.56 -11.77
N ALA A 232 7.93 20.63 -12.46
CA ALA A 232 7.88 21.08 -13.85
C ALA A 232 8.29 22.55 -14.01
N ASN A 233 7.90 23.43 -13.10
CA ASN A 233 8.29 24.85 -13.09
C ASN A 233 9.80 25.00 -12.83
N ASP A 234 10.33 24.30 -11.84
CA ASP A 234 11.75 24.30 -11.49
C ASP A 234 12.60 23.81 -12.68
N GLN A 235 12.18 22.74 -13.33
CA GLN A 235 12.86 22.20 -14.51
C GLN A 235 12.85 23.18 -15.70
N ARG A 236 11.71 23.86 -15.93
CA ARG A 236 11.60 24.90 -16.98
C ARG A 236 12.51 26.09 -16.68
N ALA A 237 12.53 26.55 -15.42
CA ALA A 237 13.38 27.64 -14.98
C ALA A 237 14.87 27.32 -15.14
N TYR A 238 15.27 26.11 -14.71
CA TYR A 238 16.63 25.61 -14.88
C TYR A 238 17.02 25.55 -16.37
N LYS A 239 16.20 24.94 -17.22
CA LYS A 239 16.45 24.83 -18.67
C LYS A 239 16.65 26.23 -19.29
N LYS A 240 15.79 27.19 -18.96
CA LYS A 240 15.90 28.59 -19.44
C LYS A 240 17.18 29.26 -18.98
N THR A 241 17.59 29.02 -17.73
CA THR A 241 18.84 29.56 -17.17
C THR A 241 20.06 28.96 -17.84
N MET A 242 20.07 27.63 -18.05
CA MET A 242 21.17 26.94 -18.73
C MET A 242 21.29 27.33 -20.20
N GLU A 243 20.20 27.55 -20.92
CA GLU A 243 20.23 28.04 -22.30
C GLU A 243 20.85 29.42 -22.40
N LYS A 244 20.49 30.36 -21.48
CA LYS A 244 21.11 31.68 -21.42
C LYS A 244 22.59 31.57 -21.11
N HIS A 245 22.96 30.77 -20.13
CA HIS A 245 24.35 30.52 -19.73
C HIS A 245 25.18 29.94 -20.91
N ARG A 246 24.63 28.96 -21.60
CA ARG A 246 25.26 28.34 -22.80
C ARG A 246 25.54 29.36 -23.91
N ARG A 247 24.57 30.27 -24.19
CA ARG A 247 24.74 31.33 -25.20
C ARG A 247 25.89 32.27 -24.82
N VAL A 248 25.92 32.73 -23.53
CA VAL A 248 26.99 33.60 -23.06
C VAL A 248 28.34 32.92 -23.09
N ARG A 249 28.42 31.64 -22.68
CA ARG A 249 29.63 30.82 -22.72
C ARG A 249 30.16 30.72 -24.17
N GLN A 250 29.29 30.42 -25.12
CA GLN A 250 29.66 30.30 -26.54
C GLN A 250 30.19 31.62 -27.13
N GLN A 251 29.58 32.76 -26.77
CA GLN A 251 30.05 34.08 -27.15
C GLN A 251 31.45 34.36 -26.58
N VAL A 252 31.69 34.08 -25.31
CA VAL A 252 32.99 34.29 -24.67
C VAL A 252 34.05 33.38 -25.27
N GLU A 253 33.71 32.13 -25.57
CA GLU A 253 34.60 31.16 -26.21
C GLU A 253 35.00 31.59 -27.63
N THR A 254 34.03 32.05 -28.42
CA THR A 254 34.30 32.56 -29.77
C THR A 254 35.18 33.82 -29.73
N SER A 255 34.90 34.75 -28.81
CA SER A 255 35.71 35.95 -28.61
C SER A 255 37.14 35.62 -28.18
N LEU A 256 37.31 34.62 -27.33
CA LEU A 256 38.61 34.16 -26.82
C LEU A 256 39.45 33.56 -27.96
N ARG A 257 38.85 32.81 -28.91
CA ARG A 257 39.53 32.26 -30.09
C ARG A 257 40.00 33.32 -31.08
N ASN A 258 39.22 34.42 -31.16
CA ASN A 258 39.46 35.47 -32.17
C ASN A 258 40.34 36.62 -31.64
N THR A 259 40.62 36.70 -30.36
CA THR A 259 41.35 37.79 -29.70
C THR A 259 42.85 37.59 -29.86
N LYS A 260 43.54 38.61 -30.49
CA LYS A 260 45.02 38.68 -30.61
C LYS A 260 45.62 39.55 -29.51
N ASP A 261 44.83 40.31 -28.74
CA ASP A 261 45.28 41.17 -27.65
C ASP A 261 45.43 40.36 -26.34
N SER A 262 46.63 40.43 -25.77
CA SER A 262 46.95 39.66 -24.53
C SER A 262 46.15 40.12 -23.31
N THR A 263 45.79 41.42 -23.20
CA THR A 263 45.04 41.98 -22.10
C THR A 263 43.57 41.58 -22.19
N ALA A 264 42.96 41.69 -23.38
CA ALA A 264 41.62 41.24 -23.64
C ALA A 264 41.47 39.70 -23.47
N GLY A 265 42.50 38.95 -23.89
CA GLY A 265 42.55 37.51 -23.71
C GLY A 265 42.52 37.09 -22.22
N ARG A 266 43.28 37.78 -21.36
CA ARG A 266 43.24 37.52 -19.86
C ARG A 266 41.88 37.81 -19.26
N LEU A 267 41.21 38.91 -19.65
CA LEU A 267 39.85 39.24 -19.18
C LEU A 267 38.82 38.22 -19.61
N LEU A 268 38.86 37.78 -20.88
CA LEU A 268 37.96 36.74 -21.38
C LEU A 268 38.20 35.37 -20.67
N ALA A 269 39.47 35.03 -20.42
CA ALA A 269 39.80 33.79 -19.67
C ALA A 269 39.25 33.84 -18.21
N LYS A 270 39.37 35.03 -17.55
CA LYS A 270 38.76 35.22 -16.22
C LYS A 270 37.25 35.09 -16.25
N LYS A 271 36.59 35.66 -17.28
CA LYS A 271 35.15 35.54 -17.49
C LYS A 271 34.75 34.10 -17.78
N MET A 272 35.51 33.32 -18.57
CA MET A 272 35.28 31.90 -18.79
C MET A 272 35.36 31.10 -17.48
N LYS A 273 36.36 31.34 -16.65
CA LYS A 273 36.49 30.68 -15.34
C LYS A 273 35.31 30.97 -14.42
N SER A 274 34.79 32.21 -14.42
CA SER A 274 33.60 32.60 -13.69
C SER A 274 32.36 31.86 -14.22
N LEU A 275 32.20 31.74 -15.54
CA LEU A 275 31.07 31.01 -16.14
C LEU A 275 31.09 29.51 -15.75
N LEU A 276 32.27 28.86 -15.80
CA LEU A 276 32.39 27.46 -15.36
C LEU A 276 32.05 27.25 -13.87
N SER A 277 32.43 28.23 -13.05
CA SER A 277 32.04 28.20 -11.62
C SER A 277 30.54 28.36 -11.41
N GLN A 278 29.89 29.24 -12.20
CA GLN A 278 28.44 29.40 -12.17
C GLN A 278 27.70 28.16 -12.65
N GLU A 279 28.21 27.49 -13.68
CA GLU A 279 27.64 26.23 -14.20
C GLU A 279 27.59 25.16 -13.10
N LYS A 280 28.70 24.94 -12.39
CA LYS A 280 28.76 24.03 -11.26
C LYS A 280 27.80 24.41 -10.11
N ARG A 281 27.56 25.70 -9.90
CA ARG A 281 26.57 26.17 -8.94
C ARG A 281 25.15 25.81 -9.38
N TYR A 282 24.81 26.08 -10.66
CA TYR A 282 23.50 25.73 -11.20
C TYR A 282 23.22 24.24 -11.21
N GLU A 283 24.24 23.40 -11.47
CA GLU A 283 24.13 21.94 -11.35
C GLU A 283 23.81 21.50 -9.91
N ARG A 284 24.45 22.10 -8.91
CA ARG A 284 24.15 21.80 -7.48
C ARG A 284 22.75 22.29 -7.10
N GLU A 285 22.36 23.48 -7.55
CA GLU A 285 21.01 24.01 -7.35
C GLU A 285 19.97 23.09 -7.96
N PHE A 286 20.23 22.56 -9.16
CA PHE A 286 19.33 21.58 -9.80
C PHE A 286 19.20 20.28 -9.03
N GLN A 287 20.29 19.78 -8.45
CA GLN A 287 20.25 18.57 -7.62
C GLN A 287 19.44 18.76 -6.31
N SER A 288 19.32 20.01 -5.85
CA SER A 288 18.52 20.38 -4.66
C SER A 288 17.09 20.82 -4.98
N MET A 289 16.70 20.89 -6.27
CA MET A 289 15.35 21.26 -6.69
C MET A 289 14.35 20.15 -6.41
N THR A 290 13.08 20.51 -6.40
CA THR A 290 11.96 19.58 -6.20
C THR A 290 12.03 18.46 -7.23
N SER A 291 12.20 17.23 -6.77
CA SER A 291 12.09 16.05 -7.63
C SER A 291 10.65 15.85 -8.08
N GLN A 292 10.46 15.28 -9.25
CA GLN A 292 9.12 14.79 -9.62
C GLN A 292 8.64 13.80 -8.56
N PRO A 293 7.36 13.88 -8.15
CA PRO A 293 6.82 12.91 -7.24
C PRO A 293 6.95 11.52 -7.85
N TYR A 294 7.25 10.56 -7.00
CA TYR A 294 7.27 9.17 -7.42
C TYR A 294 5.83 8.74 -7.66
N ASP A 295 5.53 8.41 -8.91
CA ASP A 295 4.27 7.76 -9.27
C ASP A 295 4.41 6.29 -8.92
N GLU A 296 3.50 5.75 -8.13
CA GLU A 296 3.41 4.32 -7.91
C GLU A 296 3.20 3.70 -9.29
N GLU A 297 3.89 2.61 -9.59
CA GLU A 297 3.93 2.03 -10.94
C GLU A 297 2.50 1.76 -11.44
N ILE A 298 1.90 2.77 -12.06
CA ILE A 298 0.75 2.56 -12.92
C ILE A 298 1.29 1.69 -14.03
N ILE A 299 0.84 0.45 -14.10
CA ILE A 299 1.07 -0.40 -15.27
C ILE A 299 0.40 0.34 -16.44
N ASN A 300 1.16 1.19 -17.11
CA ASN A 300 0.76 1.82 -18.35
C ASN A 300 0.70 0.70 -19.40
N LEU A 301 -0.40 -0.02 -19.44
CA LEU A 301 -0.74 -0.89 -20.55
C LEU A 301 -0.94 0.01 -21.77
N HIS A 302 0.15 0.31 -22.45
CA HIS A 302 0.13 0.98 -23.73
C HIS A 302 -0.40 -0.04 -24.75
N PHE A 303 -1.72 -0.13 -24.88
CA PHE A 303 -2.30 -0.80 -26.02
C PHE A 303 -2.01 0.08 -27.23
N PRO A 304 -1.27 -0.41 -28.24
CA PRO A 304 -1.18 0.32 -29.50
C PRO A 304 -2.63 0.53 -30.01
N PRO A 305 -2.92 1.67 -30.64
CA PRO A 305 -4.25 1.93 -31.14
C PRO A 305 -4.70 0.76 -32.00
N LEU A 306 -5.76 0.08 -31.55
CA LEU A 306 -6.33 -1.04 -32.28
C LEU A 306 -6.76 -0.49 -33.66
N THR A 307 -6.08 -0.93 -34.71
CA THR A 307 -6.56 -0.68 -36.08
C THR A 307 -7.92 -1.35 -36.20
N PRO A 308 -8.99 -0.60 -36.50
CA PRO A 308 -10.30 -1.18 -36.64
C PRO A 308 -10.23 -2.29 -37.68
N LEU A 309 -10.74 -3.45 -37.32
CA LEU A 309 -10.84 -4.59 -38.26
C LEU A 309 -11.69 -4.15 -39.46
N SER A 310 -11.25 -4.55 -40.67
CA SER A 310 -12.01 -4.33 -41.89
C SER A 310 -13.48 -4.74 -41.67
N PRO A 311 -14.47 -3.95 -42.13
CA PRO A 311 -15.90 -4.24 -41.97
C PRO A 311 -16.34 -5.62 -42.49
N GLN A 312 -15.49 -6.26 -43.30
CA GLN A 312 -15.76 -7.60 -43.87
C GLN A 312 -15.16 -8.76 -43.05
N LYS A 313 -14.42 -8.47 -41.97
CA LYS A 313 -13.79 -9.52 -41.14
C LYS A 313 -14.77 -9.94 -40.04
N ARG A 314 -15.42 -11.09 -40.21
CA ARG A 314 -16.26 -11.70 -39.17
C ARG A 314 -15.35 -12.27 -38.07
N VAL A 315 -15.50 -11.78 -36.84
CA VAL A 315 -14.70 -12.19 -35.68
C VAL A 315 -15.39 -13.28 -34.87
N LEU A 316 -16.72 -13.32 -34.88
CA LEU A 316 -17.54 -14.35 -34.23
C LEU A 316 -18.88 -14.52 -34.97
N LEU A 317 -19.27 -15.74 -35.18
CA LEU A 317 -20.65 -16.13 -35.54
C LEU A 317 -21.24 -16.81 -34.30
N LEU A 318 -22.20 -16.16 -33.65
CA LEU A 318 -23.05 -16.81 -32.66
C LEU A 318 -24.21 -17.43 -33.42
N ASP A 319 -24.21 -18.76 -33.54
CA ASP A 319 -25.41 -19.49 -33.96
C ASP A 319 -26.40 -19.45 -32.78
N GLN A 320 -27.53 -18.82 -32.98
CA GLN A 320 -28.66 -18.93 -32.06
C GLN A 320 -29.32 -20.29 -32.36
N GLU A 321 -29.23 -21.22 -31.43
CA GLU A 321 -30.18 -22.31 -31.24
C GLU A 321 -31.25 -21.93 -30.20
#